data_548fa2262f44cf7c405cb60f42ed47ea
#
_entry.id   548fa2262f44cf7c405cb60f42ed47ea
#
_cell.length_a   1.000
_cell.length_b   1.000
_cell.length_c   1.000
_cell.angle_alpha   90.00
_cell.angle_beta   90.00
_cell.angle_gamma   90.00
#
_symmetry.space_group_name_H-M   'P 1'
#
loop_
_entity.id
_entity.type
_entity.pdbx_description
1 polymer ?
#
loop_
_entity_poly.entity_id
_entity_poly.type
_entity_poly.pdbx_seq_one_letter_code
_entity_poly.pdbx_strand_id
1 'polypeptide(L)'
;MDRKLRIGLIVVVVLALAYPAASWVIGMSVQHQLLEREGQATERLPYLAVVKRDYRRGVYSSTEEVTFGVSASVLKSLQAAGQDWGQQAQFTVRNHIHHGPLPQLRAFAPATIDTEFVLPPEAQQKLLAMIGDQAHLSIHTEMKWAGGSTTLVHSTPVKKDTPGQGGFDWRGLDVKSELGRAVGTQATEGTAPGLIVTSSQGNVSIEDLKVSTDVHQAFDELTIGKGRFSLGHLAIDAPTPVFKLDSRNLTLQVDSSVTGDFVNSGGALSMDSLEVPQFAATQLVWEVRMDHLHGPSLASLTKELRDAQAAQVRAALQSGPNDAAALAQQQLQTTQKIVTAFQTYGLQILAHDPIIEMPHIGFKTPDGDLMLSLKLEAPGLTPADVSGDPKALVAVLPQHLQATVNARIDSALLEKLLGQILPDSDKSNPVKARLQQAQDQGYIKVDGKALTTQVTFMGGQLKINGLPFAPLMAPPPPPPQAPPGKKPAPRKRKD
;
A
#
# COMPACT_ATOMS: atom_id res chain seq x y z
N MET A 1 -60.92 27.52 -26.04
CA MET A 1 -59.59 27.13 -25.44
C MET A 1 -58.51 27.92 -26.18
N ASP A 2 -57.84 28.77 -25.46
CA ASP A 2 -56.90 29.73 -26.02
C ASP A 2 -55.74 28.98 -26.74
N ARG A 3 -55.22 29.50 -27.85
CA ARG A 3 -54.17 28.87 -28.69
C ARG A 3 -52.93 28.57 -27.85
N LYS A 4 -52.60 29.46 -26.88
CA LYS A 4 -51.51 29.28 -25.96
C LYS A 4 -51.73 28.09 -25.01
N LEU A 5 -52.99 27.89 -24.57
CA LEU A 5 -53.35 26.76 -23.70
C LEU A 5 -53.28 25.40 -24.42
N ARG A 6 -53.67 25.38 -25.75
CA ARG A 6 -53.50 24.16 -26.58
C ARG A 6 -52.05 23.81 -26.82
N ILE A 7 -51.19 24.80 -27.10
CA ILE A 7 -49.76 24.59 -27.28
C ILE A 7 -49.13 24.09 -25.95
N GLY A 8 -49.49 24.72 -24.85
CA GLY A 8 -49.02 24.28 -23.54
C GLY A 8 -49.44 22.83 -23.19
N LEU A 9 -50.68 22.46 -23.49
CA LEU A 9 -51.16 21.09 -23.27
C LEU A 9 -50.43 20.07 -24.18
N ILE A 10 -50.20 20.39 -25.44
CA ILE A 10 -49.44 19.53 -26.36
C ILE A 10 -48.00 19.34 -25.87
N VAL A 11 -47.33 20.40 -25.42
CA VAL A 11 -45.97 20.31 -24.87
C VAL A 11 -45.95 19.43 -23.63
N VAL A 12 -46.91 19.57 -22.71
CA VAL A 12 -47.00 18.72 -21.53
C VAL A 12 -47.25 17.26 -21.89
N VAL A 13 -48.11 16.97 -22.84
CA VAL A 13 -48.39 15.60 -23.31
C VAL A 13 -47.16 15.00 -24.00
N VAL A 14 -46.46 15.76 -24.85
CA VAL A 14 -45.23 15.30 -25.49
C VAL A 14 -44.15 15.02 -24.46
N LEU A 15 -43.94 15.88 -23.49
CA LEU A 15 -42.98 15.66 -22.39
C LEU A 15 -43.39 14.45 -21.55
N ALA A 16 -44.67 14.28 -21.23
CA ALA A 16 -45.18 13.15 -20.46
C ALA A 16 -44.98 11.80 -21.15
N LEU A 17 -44.99 11.76 -22.50
CA LEU A 17 -44.73 10.56 -23.29
C LEU A 17 -43.23 10.35 -23.57
N ALA A 18 -42.49 11.43 -23.80
CA ALA A 18 -41.04 11.36 -24.08
C ALA A 18 -40.20 10.99 -22.84
N TYR A 19 -40.62 11.43 -21.67
CA TYR A 19 -39.88 11.17 -20.44
C TYR A 19 -39.71 9.66 -20.10
N PRO A 20 -40.79 8.83 -20.14
CA PRO A 20 -40.66 7.38 -19.92
C PRO A 20 -39.73 6.70 -20.93
N ALA A 21 -39.83 7.09 -22.22
CA ALA A 21 -38.98 6.53 -23.25
C ALA A 21 -37.51 6.92 -23.07
N ALA A 22 -37.23 8.18 -22.76
CA ALA A 22 -35.89 8.66 -22.42
C ALA A 22 -35.34 7.95 -21.20
N SER A 23 -36.12 7.85 -20.14
CA SER A 23 -35.72 7.17 -18.89
C SER A 23 -35.39 5.69 -19.13
N TRP A 24 -36.17 5.00 -19.97
CA TRP A 24 -35.92 3.60 -20.30
C TRP A 24 -34.64 3.41 -21.11
N VAL A 25 -34.35 4.26 -22.09
CA VAL A 25 -33.14 4.25 -22.91
C VAL A 25 -31.89 4.56 -22.04
N ILE A 26 -32.01 5.58 -21.19
CA ILE A 26 -30.92 5.93 -20.23
C ILE A 26 -30.66 4.77 -19.30
N GLY A 27 -31.70 4.10 -18.78
CA GLY A 27 -31.57 2.93 -17.92
C GLY A 27 -30.81 1.76 -18.57
N MET A 28 -30.93 1.57 -19.91
CA MET A 28 -30.11 0.59 -20.63
C MET A 28 -28.62 0.96 -20.62
N SER A 29 -28.32 2.23 -20.89
CA SER A 29 -26.96 2.73 -20.91
C SER A 29 -26.29 2.63 -19.52
N VAL A 30 -27.05 2.97 -18.47
CA VAL A 30 -26.60 2.89 -17.07
C VAL A 30 -26.32 1.44 -16.70
N GLN A 31 -27.19 0.50 -17.06
CA GLN A 31 -26.98 -0.93 -16.84
C GLN A 31 -25.67 -1.41 -17.46
N HIS A 32 -25.42 -1.05 -18.72
CA HIS A 32 -24.19 -1.45 -19.41
C HIS A 32 -22.94 -0.90 -18.74
N GLN A 33 -22.95 0.39 -18.36
CA GLN A 33 -21.83 1.02 -17.67
C GLN A 33 -21.56 0.41 -16.29
N LEU A 34 -22.60 0.05 -15.53
CA LEU A 34 -22.44 -0.61 -14.24
C LEU A 34 -21.80 -1.99 -14.38
N LEU A 35 -22.30 -2.80 -15.30
CA LEU A 35 -21.77 -4.14 -15.58
C LEU A 35 -20.29 -4.10 -15.99
N GLU A 36 -19.93 -3.14 -16.85
CA GLU A 36 -18.54 -2.96 -17.28
C GLU A 36 -17.62 -2.56 -16.13
N ARG A 37 -18.03 -1.59 -15.31
CA ARG A 37 -17.24 -1.12 -14.15
C ARG A 37 -17.08 -2.18 -13.08
N GLU A 38 -18.09 -2.96 -12.79
CA GLU A 38 -18.01 -4.04 -11.83
C GLU A 38 -17.10 -5.18 -12.33
N GLY A 39 -17.14 -5.49 -13.63
CA GLY A 39 -16.20 -6.42 -14.24
C GLY A 39 -14.74 -5.98 -13.99
N GLN A 40 -14.44 -4.71 -14.28
CA GLN A 40 -13.12 -4.13 -14.04
C GLN A 40 -12.73 -4.12 -12.56
N ALA A 41 -13.68 -3.85 -11.65
CA ALA A 41 -13.42 -3.87 -10.21
C ALA A 41 -13.09 -5.27 -9.70
N THR A 42 -13.83 -6.29 -10.14
CA THR A 42 -13.59 -7.69 -9.75
C THR A 42 -12.29 -8.24 -10.34
N GLU A 43 -11.89 -7.82 -11.52
CA GLU A 43 -10.57 -8.15 -12.09
C GLU A 43 -9.42 -7.60 -11.24
N ARG A 44 -9.60 -6.40 -10.66
CA ARG A 44 -8.60 -5.76 -9.79
C ARG A 44 -8.57 -6.31 -8.37
N LEU A 45 -9.63 -6.99 -7.93
CA LEU A 45 -9.78 -7.53 -6.57
C LEU A 45 -9.92 -9.07 -6.62
N PRO A 46 -8.84 -9.82 -6.89
CA PRO A 46 -8.88 -11.27 -7.12
C PRO A 46 -9.35 -12.10 -5.91
N TYR A 47 -9.42 -11.48 -4.72
CA TYR A 47 -9.94 -12.10 -3.51
C TYR A 47 -11.48 -12.01 -3.38
N LEU A 48 -12.13 -11.20 -4.21
CA LEU A 48 -13.59 -11.10 -4.28
C LEU A 48 -14.10 -11.80 -5.53
N ALA A 49 -15.21 -12.49 -5.40
CA ALA A 49 -15.93 -13.11 -6.50
C ALA A 49 -17.40 -12.68 -6.47
N VAL A 50 -17.97 -12.43 -7.63
CA VAL A 50 -19.43 -12.27 -7.76
C VAL A 50 -20.05 -13.66 -7.69
N VAL A 51 -20.78 -13.93 -6.61
CA VAL A 51 -21.47 -15.21 -6.37
C VAL A 51 -22.82 -15.24 -7.05
N LYS A 52 -23.54 -14.13 -6.99
CA LYS A 52 -24.89 -14.00 -7.56
C LYS A 52 -25.13 -12.56 -8.01
N ARG A 53 -25.86 -12.41 -9.10
CA ARG A 53 -26.36 -11.11 -9.57
C ARG A 53 -27.82 -11.26 -9.98
N ASP A 54 -28.65 -10.31 -9.55
CA ASP A 54 -30.03 -10.13 -9.99
C ASP A 54 -30.22 -8.66 -10.38
N TYR A 55 -30.63 -8.41 -11.62
CA TYR A 55 -30.91 -7.07 -12.12
C TYR A 55 -32.34 -6.99 -12.61
N ARG A 56 -33.15 -6.17 -11.96
CA ARG A 56 -34.57 -5.93 -12.30
C ARG A 56 -34.74 -4.53 -12.82
N ARG A 57 -34.98 -4.44 -14.11
CA ARG A 57 -35.16 -3.15 -14.79
C ARG A 57 -36.63 -2.76 -14.87
N GLY A 58 -36.95 -1.55 -14.37
CA GLY A 58 -38.21 -0.85 -14.64
C GLY A 58 -38.03 0.30 -15.64
N VAL A 59 -39.09 1.10 -15.84
CA VAL A 59 -39.03 2.26 -16.72
C VAL A 59 -38.27 3.42 -16.09
N TYR A 60 -38.57 3.74 -14.86
CA TYR A 60 -38.03 4.91 -14.14
C TYR A 60 -36.93 4.53 -13.12
N SER A 61 -36.88 3.27 -12.78
CA SER A 61 -35.90 2.76 -11.82
C SER A 61 -35.54 1.32 -12.10
N SER A 62 -34.39 0.90 -11.60
CA SER A 62 -33.92 -0.48 -11.56
C SER A 62 -33.44 -0.83 -10.16
N THR A 63 -33.46 -2.10 -9.85
CA THR A 63 -32.81 -2.64 -8.66
C THR A 63 -31.79 -3.67 -9.10
N GLU A 64 -30.58 -3.56 -8.60
CA GLU A 64 -29.53 -4.53 -8.79
C GLU A 64 -29.12 -5.08 -7.43
N GLU A 65 -29.03 -6.39 -7.32
CA GLU A 65 -28.47 -7.09 -6.17
C GLU A 65 -27.25 -7.91 -6.61
N VAL A 66 -26.09 -7.56 -6.07
CA VAL A 66 -24.84 -8.29 -6.33
C VAL A 66 -24.37 -8.89 -5.01
N THR A 67 -24.28 -10.19 -4.96
CA THR A 67 -23.68 -10.90 -3.81
C THR A 67 -22.22 -11.16 -4.11
N PHE A 68 -21.38 -10.54 -3.32
CA PHE A 68 -19.94 -10.78 -3.31
C PHE A 68 -19.61 -11.82 -2.25
N GLY A 69 -18.70 -12.71 -2.59
CA GLY A 69 -18.12 -13.68 -1.68
C GLY A 69 -16.60 -13.58 -1.72
N VAL A 70 -15.98 -14.03 -0.66
CA VAL A 70 -14.55 -14.31 -0.70
C VAL A 70 -14.35 -15.49 -1.67
N SER A 71 -13.39 -15.38 -2.59
CA SER A 71 -13.16 -16.41 -3.58
C SER A 71 -12.92 -17.77 -2.89
N ALA A 72 -13.41 -18.87 -3.50
CA ALA A 72 -13.39 -20.22 -2.91
C ALA A 72 -12.01 -20.62 -2.37
N SER A 73 -11.00 -20.07 -2.89
CA SER A 73 -9.60 -20.28 -2.59
C SER A 73 -9.14 -19.50 -1.33
N VAL A 74 -9.56 -18.26 -1.13
CA VAL A 74 -9.36 -17.57 0.16
C VAL A 74 -10.09 -18.30 1.27
N LEU A 75 -11.32 -18.76 1.02
CA LEU A 75 -12.06 -19.58 1.98
C LEU A 75 -11.28 -20.82 2.41
N LYS A 76 -10.69 -21.56 1.45
CA LYS A 76 -9.85 -22.72 1.76
C LYS A 76 -8.63 -22.35 2.62
N SER A 77 -7.98 -21.24 2.33
CA SER A 77 -6.83 -20.77 3.12
C SER A 77 -7.22 -20.36 4.53
N LEU A 78 -8.38 -19.73 4.71
CA LEU A 78 -8.92 -19.38 6.02
C LEU A 78 -9.34 -20.61 6.82
N GLN A 79 -9.97 -21.60 6.18
CA GLN A 79 -10.30 -22.88 6.79
C GLN A 79 -9.06 -23.67 7.24
N ALA A 80 -8.00 -23.65 6.42
CA ALA A 80 -6.71 -24.24 6.79
C ALA A 80 -6.04 -23.55 7.98
N ALA A 81 -6.28 -22.25 8.15
CA ALA A 81 -5.85 -21.48 9.32
C ALA A 81 -6.77 -21.70 10.56
N GLY A 82 -7.72 -22.63 10.49
CA GLY A 82 -8.66 -22.94 11.57
C GLY A 82 -9.82 -21.95 11.70
N GLN A 83 -10.03 -21.10 10.71
CA GLN A 83 -11.13 -20.13 10.69
C GLN A 83 -12.18 -20.58 9.66
N ASP A 84 -13.28 -21.11 10.12
CA ASP A 84 -14.42 -21.44 9.26
C ASP A 84 -15.37 -20.24 9.17
N TRP A 85 -15.21 -19.46 8.11
CA TRP A 85 -16.10 -18.32 7.83
C TRP A 85 -17.37 -18.73 7.09
N GLY A 86 -17.42 -19.93 6.50
CA GLY A 86 -18.58 -20.46 5.81
C GLY A 86 -19.30 -19.47 4.91
N GLN A 87 -20.63 -19.45 4.97
CA GLN A 87 -21.48 -18.47 4.28
C GLN A 87 -21.35 -17.02 4.86
N GLN A 88 -20.71 -16.85 6.01
CA GLN A 88 -20.52 -15.53 6.64
C GLN A 88 -19.52 -14.65 5.86
N ALA A 89 -18.74 -15.21 4.95
CA ALA A 89 -17.84 -14.49 4.06
C ALA A 89 -18.54 -13.91 2.81
N GLN A 90 -19.85 -13.78 2.83
CA GLN A 90 -20.63 -13.18 1.75
C GLN A 90 -21.32 -11.90 2.24
N PHE A 91 -21.40 -10.92 1.35
CA PHE A 91 -22.22 -9.73 1.55
C PHE A 91 -22.92 -9.37 0.25
N THR A 92 -24.11 -8.82 0.34
CA THR A 92 -24.87 -8.36 -0.81
C THR A 92 -24.89 -6.85 -0.84
N VAL A 93 -24.60 -6.30 -2.01
CA VAL A 93 -24.77 -4.90 -2.32
C VAL A 93 -26.08 -4.77 -3.11
N ARG A 94 -26.98 -3.94 -2.66
CA ARG A 94 -28.22 -3.60 -3.33
C ARG A 94 -28.16 -2.17 -3.82
N ASN A 95 -28.30 -1.99 -5.13
CA ASN A 95 -28.31 -0.71 -5.80
C ASN A 95 -29.74 -0.36 -6.21
N HIS A 96 -30.26 0.74 -5.70
CA HIS A 96 -31.51 1.35 -6.16
C HIS A 96 -31.16 2.44 -7.17
N ILE A 97 -31.40 2.18 -8.44
CA ILE A 97 -30.99 3.01 -9.57
C ILE A 97 -32.21 3.78 -10.06
N HIS A 98 -32.18 5.09 -9.97
CA HIS A 98 -33.22 5.98 -10.52
C HIS A 98 -32.76 6.57 -11.85
N HIS A 99 -33.56 6.33 -12.90
CA HIS A 99 -33.19 6.72 -14.26
C HIS A 99 -33.52 8.18 -14.51
N GLY A 100 -32.64 8.88 -15.28
CA GLY A 100 -32.83 10.26 -15.73
C GLY A 100 -33.88 10.41 -16.81
N PRO A 101 -34.01 11.62 -17.37
CA PRO A 101 -33.11 12.78 -17.19
C PRO A 101 -33.28 13.55 -15.88
N LEU A 102 -34.32 13.33 -15.11
CA LEU A 102 -34.62 13.96 -13.82
C LEU A 102 -34.91 12.87 -12.78
N PRO A 103 -33.92 12.08 -12.33
CA PRO A 103 -34.16 11.01 -11.37
C PRO A 103 -34.80 11.56 -10.10
N GLN A 104 -35.93 10.97 -9.71
CA GLN A 104 -36.77 11.42 -8.56
C GLN A 104 -37.12 12.92 -8.58
N LEU A 105 -36.96 13.64 -9.70
CA LEU A 105 -37.12 15.10 -9.81
C LEU A 105 -36.15 15.90 -8.90
N ARG A 106 -35.03 15.30 -8.47
CA ARG A 106 -34.06 15.91 -7.54
C ARG A 106 -32.75 16.32 -8.18
N ALA A 107 -32.38 15.68 -9.28
CA ALA A 107 -31.11 15.94 -9.97
C ALA A 107 -31.34 15.97 -11.50
N PHE A 108 -30.49 16.71 -12.22
CA PHE A 108 -30.40 16.63 -13.67
C PHE A 108 -29.24 15.72 -14.07
N ALA A 109 -29.50 14.43 -14.06
CA ALA A 109 -28.48 13.38 -14.21
C ALA A 109 -29.01 12.21 -15.07
N PRO A 110 -28.14 11.43 -15.73
CA PRO A 110 -28.52 10.17 -16.36
C PRO A 110 -29.10 9.16 -15.36
N ALA A 111 -28.52 9.08 -14.15
CA ALA A 111 -29.07 8.28 -13.06
C ALA A 111 -28.52 8.76 -11.70
N THR A 112 -29.27 8.45 -10.66
CA THR A 112 -28.78 8.42 -9.28
C THR A 112 -28.91 7.00 -8.74
N ILE A 113 -27.97 6.60 -7.89
CA ILE A 113 -27.87 5.25 -7.33
C ILE A 113 -27.73 5.37 -5.83
N ASP A 114 -28.66 4.77 -5.10
CA ASP A 114 -28.59 4.59 -3.66
C ASP A 114 -28.18 3.16 -3.37
N THR A 115 -27.05 2.98 -2.69
CA THR A 115 -26.44 1.68 -2.44
C THR A 115 -26.58 1.28 -0.98
N GLU A 116 -27.05 0.07 -0.75
CA GLU A 116 -27.23 -0.53 0.58
C GLU A 116 -26.37 -1.81 0.71
N PHE A 117 -25.79 -2.02 1.87
CA PHE A 117 -25.18 -3.29 2.23
C PHE A 117 -26.20 -4.18 2.93
N VAL A 118 -26.46 -5.35 2.36
CA VAL A 118 -27.34 -6.36 2.95
C VAL A 118 -26.45 -7.48 3.51
N LEU A 119 -26.35 -7.54 4.82
CA LEU A 119 -25.58 -8.58 5.51
C LEU A 119 -26.43 -9.84 5.71
N PRO A 120 -25.82 -11.04 5.77
CA PRO A 120 -26.52 -12.24 6.22
C PRO A 120 -27.17 -12.02 7.58
N PRO A 121 -28.33 -12.64 7.88
CA PRO A 121 -29.10 -12.36 9.10
C PRO A 121 -28.27 -12.51 10.40
N GLU A 122 -27.40 -13.51 10.47
CA GLU A 122 -26.53 -13.73 11.63
C GLU A 122 -25.48 -12.61 11.78
N ALA A 123 -24.87 -12.18 10.66
CA ALA A 123 -23.92 -11.08 10.68
C ALA A 123 -24.60 -9.76 11.02
N GLN A 124 -25.81 -9.55 10.51
CA GLN A 124 -26.63 -8.38 10.84
C GLN A 124 -27.01 -8.36 12.33
N GLN A 125 -27.43 -9.49 12.89
CA GLN A 125 -27.73 -9.58 14.33
C GLN A 125 -26.51 -9.30 15.19
N LYS A 126 -25.34 -9.85 14.84
CA LYS A 126 -24.08 -9.59 15.55
C LYS A 126 -23.69 -8.11 15.44
N LEU A 127 -23.82 -7.51 14.27
CA LEU A 127 -23.54 -6.09 14.04
C LEU A 127 -24.49 -5.21 14.88
N LEU A 128 -25.80 -5.47 14.83
CA LEU A 128 -26.80 -4.76 15.63
C LEU A 128 -26.57 -4.94 17.14
N ALA A 129 -26.16 -6.13 17.56
CA ALA A 129 -25.78 -6.38 18.95
C ALA A 129 -24.55 -5.54 19.35
N MET A 130 -23.59 -5.36 18.46
CA MET A 130 -22.36 -4.64 18.71
C MET A 130 -22.51 -3.12 18.64
N ILE A 131 -23.20 -2.59 17.62
CA ILE A 131 -23.28 -1.14 17.37
C ILE A 131 -24.70 -0.55 17.54
N GLY A 132 -25.74 -1.38 17.69
CA GLY A 132 -27.13 -0.94 17.77
C GLY A 132 -27.75 -0.68 16.39
N ASP A 133 -28.97 -0.18 16.39
CA ASP A 133 -29.75 0.17 15.19
C ASP A 133 -29.53 1.59 14.67
N GLN A 134 -28.70 2.37 15.37
CA GLN A 134 -28.45 3.79 15.05
C GLN A 134 -27.37 4.00 13.98
N ALA A 135 -26.66 2.94 13.59
CA ALA A 135 -25.62 3.02 12.57
C ALA A 135 -26.25 3.08 11.18
N HIS A 136 -26.20 4.23 10.55
CA HIS A 136 -26.61 4.39 9.16
C HIS A 136 -25.39 4.65 8.29
N LEU A 137 -25.20 3.79 7.27
CA LEU A 137 -24.26 4.01 6.18
C LEU A 137 -25.10 4.34 4.94
N SER A 138 -24.93 5.52 4.39
CA SER A 138 -25.53 5.93 3.13
C SER A 138 -24.47 6.07 2.06
N ILE A 139 -24.73 5.52 0.89
CA ILE A 139 -23.88 5.66 -0.30
C ILE A 139 -24.76 6.14 -1.43
N HIS A 140 -24.52 7.35 -1.88
CA HIS A 140 -25.26 7.99 -2.96
C HIS A 140 -24.33 8.31 -4.12
N THR A 141 -24.66 7.83 -5.31
CA THR A 141 -23.88 8.08 -6.55
C THR A 141 -24.74 8.83 -7.55
N GLU A 142 -24.25 9.95 -8.02
CA GLU A 142 -24.82 10.71 -9.14
C GLU A 142 -23.95 10.52 -10.38
N MET A 143 -24.54 10.00 -11.45
CA MET A 143 -23.88 9.89 -12.76
C MET A 143 -23.92 11.22 -13.49
N LYS A 144 -22.88 11.55 -14.25
CA LYS A 144 -22.75 12.82 -14.97
C LYS A 144 -23.03 12.62 -16.48
N TRP A 145 -23.72 13.55 -17.12
CA TRP A 145 -24.00 13.53 -18.58
C TRP A 145 -22.73 13.51 -19.43
N ALA A 146 -21.70 14.21 -18.99
CA ALA A 146 -20.39 14.22 -19.63
C ALA A 146 -19.57 12.92 -19.44
N GLY A 147 -20.12 11.95 -18.73
CA GLY A 147 -19.45 10.75 -18.24
C GLY A 147 -18.82 10.95 -16.86
N GLY A 148 -18.53 9.85 -16.19
CA GLY A 148 -18.08 9.85 -14.80
C GLY A 148 -19.22 9.86 -13.78
N SER A 149 -18.89 10.06 -12.52
CA SER A 149 -19.85 10.08 -11.40
C SER A 149 -19.30 10.80 -10.18
N THR A 150 -20.18 11.24 -9.29
CA THR A 150 -19.85 11.67 -7.94
C THR A 150 -20.50 10.71 -6.96
N THR A 151 -19.71 10.11 -6.07
CA THR A 151 -20.19 9.22 -5.00
C THR A 151 -19.95 9.89 -3.66
N LEU A 152 -21.00 9.96 -2.84
CA LEU A 152 -20.96 10.41 -1.46
C LEU A 152 -21.19 9.21 -0.55
N VAL A 153 -20.27 8.99 0.39
CA VAL A 153 -20.42 8.00 1.44
C VAL A 153 -20.50 8.73 2.75
N HIS A 154 -21.54 8.48 3.50
CA HIS A 154 -21.74 9.08 4.82
C HIS A 154 -22.11 8.01 5.83
N SER A 155 -21.47 8.02 7.00
CA SER A 155 -21.82 7.16 8.12
C SER A 155 -22.05 8.00 9.36
N THR A 156 -23.19 7.78 10.01
CA THR A 156 -23.52 8.49 11.26
C THR A 156 -22.61 8.04 12.41
N PRO A 157 -22.32 8.93 13.37
CA PRO A 157 -21.66 8.54 14.61
C PRO A 157 -22.48 7.53 15.41
N VAL A 158 -21.80 6.58 16.05
CA VAL A 158 -22.43 5.57 16.92
C VAL A 158 -21.58 5.39 18.16
N LYS A 159 -22.20 5.54 19.33
CA LYS A 159 -21.53 5.25 20.59
C LYS A 159 -22.31 4.23 21.39
N LYS A 160 -21.64 3.20 21.86
CA LYS A 160 -22.21 2.15 22.69
C LYS A 160 -21.22 1.71 23.76
N ASP A 161 -21.62 1.80 25.01
CA ASP A 161 -20.87 1.30 26.15
C ASP A 161 -21.65 0.12 26.77
N THR A 162 -20.99 -1.02 26.91
CA THR A 162 -21.58 -2.21 27.54
C THR A 162 -20.85 -2.51 28.83
N PRO A 163 -21.50 -2.33 30.00
CA PRO A 163 -20.83 -2.56 31.28
C PRO A 163 -20.19 -3.95 31.37
N GLY A 164 -18.90 -3.99 31.69
CA GLY A 164 -18.12 -5.23 31.82
C GLY A 164 -17.69 -5.91 30.52
N GLN A 165 -18.13 -5.44 29.34
CA GLN A 165 -17.75 -6.00 28.04
C GLN A 165 -16.90 -5.03 27.20
N GLY A 166 -16.98 -3.73 27.47
CA GLY A 166 -16.24 -2.70 26.76
C GLY A 166 -17.13 -1.70 26.05
N GLY A 167 -16.52 -0.85 25.23
CA GLY A 167 -17.18 0.23 24.51
C GLY A 167 -16.77 0.32 23.05
N PHE A 168 -17.64 0.93 22.26
CA PHE A 168 -17.44 1.25 20.86
C PHE A 168 -17.88 2.71 20.64
N ASP A 169 -16.97 3.54 20.12
CA ASP A 169 -17.21 4.94 19.79
C ASP A 169 -16.74 5.18 18.35
N TRP A 170 -17.69 5.13 17.42
CA TRP A 170 -17.51 5.49 16.02
C TRP A 170 -17.98 6.91 15.80
N ARG A 171 -17.10 7.80 15.32
CA ARG A 171 -17.39 9.24 15.19
C ARG A 171 -17.85 9.66 13.79
N GLY A 172 -18.17 8.68 12.95
CA GLY A 172 -18.67 8.90 11.59
C GLY A 172 -17.60 8.83 10.51
N LEU A 173 -18.06 8.89 9.26
CA LEU A 173 -17.26 8.88 8.05
C LEU A 173 -17.94 9.74 7.00
N ASP A 174 -17.17 10.59 6.33
CA ASP A 174 -17.58 11.32 5.14
C ASP A 174 -16.54 11.11 4.04
N VAL A 175 -16.99 10.61 2.88
CA VAL A 175 -16.15 10.44 1.70
C VAL A 175 -16.89 10.99 0.48
N LYS A 176 -16.20 11.81 -0.30
CA LYS A 176 -16.62 12.25 -1.63
C LYS A 176 -15.62 11.73 -2.64
N SER A 177 -16.10 10.96 -3.61
CA SER A 177 -15.28 10.47 -4.73
C SER A 177 -15.87 10.93 -6.05
N GLU A 178 -15.06 11.57 -6.87
CA GLU A 178 -15.42 11.99 -8.22
C GLU A 178 -14.62 11.16 -9.22
N LEU A 179 -15.34 10.41 -10.05
CA LEU A 179 -14.77 9.71 -11.20
C LEU A 179 -14.93 10.58 -12.44
N GLY A 180 -13.85 10.79 -13.16
CA GLY A 180 -13.89 11.50 -14.44
C GLY A 180 -14.43 10.62 -15.58
N ARG A 181 -14.61 11.26 -16.75
CA ARG A 181 -14.99 10.56 -17.98
C ARG A 181 -13.86 9.65 -18.47
N ALA A 182 -12.64 10.16 -18.43
CA ALA A 182 -11.47 9.38 -18.83
C ALA A 182 -11.21 8.28 -17.79
N VAL A 183 -10.87 7.10 -18.27
CA VAL A 183 -10.48 5.97 -17.40
C VAL A 183 -9.30 6.39 -16.54
N GLY A 184 -9.35 6.03 -15.26
CA GLY A 184 -8.27 6.36 -14.31
C GLY A 184 -8.26 7.80 -13.80
N THR A 185 -9.21 8.67 -14.17
CA THR A 185 -9.34 10.00 -13.56
C THR A 185 -10.24 9.93 -12.34
N GLN A 186 -9.68 10.22 -11.17
CA GLN A 186 -10.39 10.15 -9.89
C GLN A 186 -9.88 11.20 -8.92
N ALA A 187 -10.80 11.93 -8.30
CA ALA A 187 -10.54 12.73 -7.12
C ALA A 187 -11.35 12.19 -5.94
N THR A 188 -10.71 12.03 -4.79
CA THR A 188 -11.38 11.53 -3.58
C THR A 188 -10.92 12.34 -2.38
N GLU A 189 -11.89 12.75 -1.58
CA GLU A 189 -11.68 13.37 -0.28
C GLU A 189 -12.46 12.57 0.77
N GLY A 190 -11.82 12.21 1.87
CA GLY A 190 -12.43 11.43 2.92
C GLY A 190 -11.94 11.83 4.29
N THR A 191 -12.84 11.80 5.28
CA THR A 191 -12.55 12.06 6.68
C THR A 191 -13.28 11.08 7.57
N ALA A 192 -12.57 10.51 8.54
CA ALA A 192 -13.15 9.74 9.64
C ALA A 192 -12.57 10.29 10.96
N PRO A 193 -13.39 11.03 11.74
CA PRO A 193 -12.91 11.68 12.97
C PRO A 193 -12.41 10.71 14.02
N GLY A 194 -12.93 9.47 14.07
CA GLY A 194 -12.35 8.48 14.96
C GLY A 194 -13.15 7.21 15.17
N LEU A 195 -12.42 6.21 15.63
CA LEU A 195 -12.92 4.93 16.12
C LEU A 195 -12.19 4.58 17.41
N ILE A 196 -12.91 4.41 18.50
CA ILE A 196 -12.38 3.91 19.77
C ILE A 196 -13.09 2.60 20.11
N VAL A 197 -12.32 1.56 20.33
CA VAL A 197 -12.82 0.26 20.80
C VAL A 197 -12.12 -0.06 22.11
N THR A 198 -12.90 -0.30 23.15
CA THR A 198 -12.40 -0.71 24.46
C THR A 198 -12.94 -2.09 24.79
N SER A 199 -12.09 -2.97 25.30
CA SER A 199 -12.47 -4.30 25.71
C SER A 199 -11.58 -4.82 26.86
N SER A 200 -11.95 -5.93 27.46
CA SER A 200 -11.10 -6.62 28.44
C SER A 200 -9.78 -7.16 27.83
N GLN A 201 -9.73 -7.27 26.50
CA GLN A 201 -8.56 -7.75 25.77
C GLN A 201 -7.65 -6.62 25.28
N GLY A 202 -8.07 -5.35 25.49
CA GLY A 202 -7.29 -4.18 25.11
C GLY A 202 -8.13 -3.07 24.50
N ASN A 203 -7.45 -1.97 24.22
CA ASN A 203 -8.04 -0.76 23.65
C ASN A 203 -7.39 -0.44 22.31
N VAL A 204 -8.19 0.02 21.36
CA VAL A 204 -7.72 0.54 20.08
C VAL A 204 -8.35 1.92 19.87
N SER A 205 -7.54 2.92 19.58
CA SER A 205 -7.98 4.26 19.19
C SER A 205 -7.37 4.64 17.85
N ILE A 206 -8.20 5.07 16.92
CA ILE A 206 -7.83 5.62 15.61
C ILE A 206 -8.53 6.96 15.50
N GLU A 207 -7.80 8.06 15.36
CA GLU A 207 -8.39 9.40 15.37
C GLU A 207 -7.84 10.26 14.22
N ASP A 208 -8.72 11.16 13.72
CA ASP A 208 -8.41 12.15 12.67
C ASP A 208 -7.81 11.54 11.39
N LEU A 209 -8.46 10.50 10.87
CA LEU A 209 -8.10 9.94 9.57
C LEU A 209 -8.62 10.83 8.44
N LYS A 210 -7.72 11.22 7.52
CA LYS A 210 -8.05 12.00 6.33
C LYS A 210 -7.35 11.41 5.11
N VAL A 211 -8.06 11.38 4.00
CA VAL A 211 -7.56 10.93 2.70
C VAL A 211 -7.91 11.98 1.66
N SER A 212 -6.97 12.32 0.81
CA SER A 212 -7.19 13.15 -0.38
C SER A 212 -6.40 12.58 -1.54
N THR A 213 -7.03 12.38 -2.69
CA THR A 213 -6.38 11.95 -3.93
C THR A 213 -6.92 12.75 -5.09
N ASP A 214 -6.05 13.09 -6.03
CA ASP A 214 -6.39 13.67 -7.32
C ASP A 214 -5.47 13.06 -8.36
N VAL A 215 -5.98 12.09 -9.11
CA VAL A 215 -5.19 11.23 -9.98
C VAL A 215 -5.83 11.10 -11.36
N HIS A 216 -4.98 10.88 -12.35
CA HIS A 216 -5.39 10.57 -13.71
C HIS A 216 -4.47 9.53 -14.34
N GLN A 217 -4.94 8.86 -15.36
CA GLN A 217 -4.17 7.84 -16.08
C GLN A 217 -3.16 8.49 -17.03
N ALA A 218 -1.94 7.95 -17.03
CA ALA A 218 -0.91 8.24 -18.00
C ALA A 218 -0.30 6.92 -18.49
N PHE A 219 0.17 6.87 -19.73
CA PHE A 219 0.86 5.69 -20.31
C PHE A 219 0.10 4.38 -20.05
N ASP A 220 -1.15 4.30 -20.47
CA ASP A 220 -2.08 3.15 -20.39
C ASP A 220 -2.31 2.56 -18.99
N GLU A 221 -1.27 2.32 -18.22
CA GLU A 221 -1.34 1.58 -16.95
C GLU A 221 -0.89 2.39 -15.73
N LEU A 222 -0.26 3.54 -15.94
CA LEU A 222 0.21 4.40 -14.87
C LEU A 222 -0.86 5.39 -14.43
N THR A 223 -1.09 5.45 -13.12
CA THR A 223 -1.89 6.49 -12.50
C THR A 223 -0.95 7.50 -11.86
N ILE A 224 -1.05 8.74 -12.24
CA ILE A 224 -0.25 9.87 -11.75
C ILE A 224 -1.14 10.93 -11.11
N GLY A 225 -0.56 11.77 -10.30
CA GLY A 225 -1.24 12.85 -9.61
C GLY A 225 -0.78 13.01 -8.18
N LYS A 226 -1.69 13.40 -7.30
CA LYS A 226 -1.39 13.67 -5.90
C LYS A 226 -2.22 12.79 -4.98
N GLY A 227 -1.60 12.34 -3.89
CA GLY A 227 -2.27 11.62 -2.82
C GLY A 227 -1.76 12.08 -1.47
N ARG A 228 -2.66 12.22 -0.51
CA ARG A 228 -2.33 12.48 0.88
C ARG A 228 -3.19 11.62 1.78
N PHE A 229 -2.54 10.95 2.71
CA PHE A 229 -3.15 10.24 3.82
C PHE A 229 -2.62 10.84 5.12
N SER A 230 -3.49 11.10 6.09
CA SER A 230 -3.07 11.52 7.41
C SER A 230 -3.90 10.84 8.50
N LEU A 231 -3.23 10.52 9.59
CA LEU A 231 -3.80 9.90 10.77
C LEU A 231 -3.26 10.65 11.98
N GLY A 232 -4.16 11.32 12.72
CA GLY A 232 -3.77 12.15 13.86
C GLY A 232 -3.25 11.32 15.03
N HIS A 233 -3.94 10.22 15.37
CA HIS A 233 -3.54 9.35 16.46
C HIS A 233 -3.92 7.89 16.19
N LEU A 234 -2.99 6.99 16.46
CA LEU A 234 -3.20 5.54 16.53
C LEU A 234 -2.65 5.03 17.85
N ALA A 235 -3.50 4.51 18.70
CA ALA A 235 -3.09 3.85 19.94
C ALA A 235 -3.65 2.44 19.99
N ILE A 236 -2.81 1.49 20.39
CA ILE A 236 -3.16 0.10 20.69
C ILE A 236 -2.58 -0.25 22.05
N ASP A 237 -3.40 -0.73 22.95
CA ASP A 237 -2.99 -1.19 24.27
C ASP A 237 -3.62 -2.57 24.52
N ALA A 238 -2.84 -3.62 24.38
CA ALA A 238 -3.24 -5.00 24.58
C ALA A 238 -2.49 -5.61 25.76
N PRO A 239 -3.19 -6.06 26.82
CA PRO A 239 -2.55 -6.61 28.03
C PRO A 239 -2.02 -8.05 27.83
N THR A 240 -2.56 -8.79 26.84
CA THR A 240 -2.18 -10.20 26.62
C THR A 240 -2.24 -10.58 25.12
N PRO A 241 -1.10 -10.85 24.45
CA PRO A 241 0.26 -10.53 24.90
C PRO A 241 0.46 -9.02 25.09
N VAL A 242 1.33 -8.62 26.01
CA VAL A 242 1.57 -7.20 26.29
C VAL A 242 2.11 -6.52 25.04
N PHE A 243 1.28 -5.68 24.44
CA PHE A 243 1.63 -4.90 23.26
C PHE A 243 1.07 -3.49 23.42
N LYS A 244 1.94 -2.50 23.29
CA LYS A 244 1.56 -1.08 23.31
C LYS A 244 2.13 -0.41 22.08
N LEU A 245 1.29 0.36 21.39
CA LEU A 245 1.69 1.25 20.30
C LEU A 245 0.99 2.58 20.48
N ASP A 246 1.74 3.68 20.43
CA ASP A 246 1.21 5.05 20.34
C ASP A 246 1.92 5.75 19.18
N SER A 247 1.17 6.26 18.24
CA SER A 247 1.68 6.95 17.07
C SER A 247 0.88 8.22 16.82
N ARG A 248 1.56 9.33 16.55
CA ARG A 248 0.93 10.64 16.38
C ARG A 248 1.34 11.31 15.08
N ASN A 249 0.32 11.93 14.44
CA ASN A 249 0.46 12.75 13.24
C ASN A 249 1.20 12.04 12.10
N LEU A 250 0.82 10.78 11.84
CA LEU A 250 1.29 10.08 10.66
C LEU A 250 0.75 10.77 9.40
N THR A 251 1.63 11.16 8.50
CA THR A 251 1.27 11.70 7.18
C THR A 251 2.05 10.96 6.11
N LEU A 252 1.35 10.50 5.07
CA LEU A 252 1.92 10.01 3.83
C LEU A 252 1.47 10.93 2.70
N GLN A 253 2.42 11.46 1.94
CA GLN A 253 2.17 12.24 0.74
C GLN A 253 2.86 11.58 -0.44
N VAL A 254 2.19 11.57 -1.58
CA VAL A 254 2.77 11.16 -2.85
C VAL A 254 2.34 12.16 -3.90
N ASP A 255 3.25 12.51 -4.79
CA ASP A 255 2.98 13.32 -5.95
C ASP A 255 3.70 12.75 -7.16
N SER A 256 3.09 12.88 -8.33
CA SER A 256 3.69 12.47 -9.59
C SER A 256 3.20 13.35 -10.72
N SER A 257 4.07 13.58 -11.69
CA SER A 257 3.82 14.41 -12.86
C SER A 257 4.49 13.81 -14.09
N VAL A 258 4.03 14.21 -15.27
CA VAL A 258 4.61 13.81 -16.55
C VAL A 258 5.17 15.03 -17.27
N THR A 259 6.36 14.86 -17.85
CA THR A 259 6.99 15.85 -18.73
C THR A 259 7.50 15.11 -19.97
N GLY A 260 6.79 15.23 -21.08
CA GLY A 260 7.06 14.43 -22.29
C GLY A 260 6.86 12.94 -22.01
N ASP A 261 7.86 12.14 -22.28
CA ASP A 261 7.85 10.70 -22.03
C ASP A 261 8.34 10.31 -20.63
N PHE A 262 8.58 11.28 -19.75
CA PHE A 262 9.16 11.06 -18.44
C PHE A 262 8.17 11.32 -17.30
N VAL A 263 8.22 10.45 -16.30
CA VAL A 263 7.51 10.57 -15.03
C VAL A 263 8.49 11.03 -13.96
N ASN A 264 8.07 12.06 -13.21
CA ASN A 264 8.71 12.46 -11.97
C ASN A 264 7.74 12.14 -10.81
N SER A 265 8.24 11.52 -9.77
CA SER A 265 7.43 11.11 -8.62
C SER A 265 8.15 11.37 -7.32
N GLY A 266 7.40 11.84 -6.32
CA GLY A 266 7.87 12.06 -4.97
C GLY A 266 6.97 11.39 -3.95
N GLY A 267 7.56 11.00 -2.82
CA GLY A 267 6.85 10.48 -1.67
C GLY A 267 7.48 10.95 -0.38
N ALA A 268 6.66 11.29 0.60
CA ALA A 268 7.11 11.66 1.93
C ALA A 268 6.22 10.99 2.98
N LEU A 269 6.84 10.30 3.91
CA LEU A 269 6.21 9.81 5.13
C LEU A 269 6.79 10.57 6.30
N SER A 270 5.93 11.12 7.14
CA SER A 270 6.32 11.79 8.37
C SER A 270 5.44 11.33 9.54
N MET A 271 6.01 11.35 10.73
CA MET A 271 5.33 11.01 11.97
C MET A 271 5.97 11.78 13.11
N ASP A 272 5.17 12.46 13.93
CA ASP A 272 5.69 13.26 15.05
C ASP A 272 6.28 12.38 16.14
N SER A 273 5.60 11.28 16.48
CA SER A 273 6.06 10.32 17.49
C SER A 273 5.59 8.90 17.20
N LEU A 274 6.43 7.94 17.57
CA LEU A 274 6.14 6.52 17.62
C LEU A 274 6.68 5.95 18.94
N GLU A 275 5.82 5.34 19.72
CA GLU A 275 6.17 4.66 20.96
C GLU A 275 5.71 3.20 20.91
N VAL A 276 6.64 2.27 21.07
CA VAL A 276 6.40 0.84 21.27
C VAL A 276 7.23 0.36 22.47
N PRO A 277 6.99 -0.81 23.08
CA PRO A 277 7.53 -1.20 24.40
C PRO A 277 9.02 -1.04 24.59
N GLN A 278 9.83 -1.10 23.54
CA GLN A 278 11.29 -1.03 23.65
C GLN A 278 11.92 0.07 22.80
N PHE A 279 11.09 0.86 22.12
CA PHE A 279 11.56 1.89 21.20
C PHE A 279 10.61 3.09 21.19
N ALA A 280 11.18 4.27 21.41
CA ALA A 280 10.47 5.53 21.27
C ALA A 280 11.26 6.45 20.34
N ALA A 281 10.59 6.98 19.34
CA ALA A 281 11.17 7.89 18.38
C ALA A 281 10.24 9.07 18.10
N THR A 282 10.84 10.20 17.74
CA THR A 282 10.14 11.42 17.34
C THR A 282 10.69 11.94 16.02
N GLN A 283 9.91 12.79 15.34
CA GLN A 283 10.33 13.42 14.07
C GLN A 283 10.80 12.37 13.05
N LEU A 284 10.03 11.29 12.90
CA LEU A 284 10.31 10.28 11.87
C LEU A 284 9.99 10.87 10.51
N VAL A 285 10.95 10.80 9.59
CA VAL A 285 10.81 11.30 8.23
C VAL A 285 11.44 10.29 7.27
N TRP A 286 10.74 10.03 6.17
CA TRP A 286 11.26 9.30 5.03
C TRP A 286 10.77 9.97 3.75
N GLU A 287 11.71 10.48 2.98
CA GLU A 287 11.45 11.13 1.70
C GLU A 287 12.10 10.34 0.57
N VAL A 288 11.38 10.21 -0.55
CA VAL A 288 11.89 9.63 -1.79
C VAL A 288 11.51 10.52 -2.96
N ARG A 289 12.42 10.70 -3.90
CA ARG A 289 12.19 11.36 -5.20
C ARG A 289 12.74 10.46 -6.30
N MET A 290 11.99 10.36 -7.35
CA MET A 290 12.36 9.60 -8.54
C MET A 290 12.07 10.51 -9.74
N ASP A 291 13.11 11.00 -10.36
CA ASP A 291 13.00 11.92 -11.46
C ASP A 291 13.47 11.25 -12.75
N HIS A 292 12.92 11.72 -13.89
CA HIS A 292 13.30 11.32 -15.22
C HIS A 292 13.10 9.82 -15.50
N LEU A 293 12.05 9.20 -14.94
CA LEU A 293 11.69 7.82 -15.22
C LEU A 293 10.99 7.70 -16.56
N HIS A 294 11.49 6.89 -17.48
CA HIS A 294 10.87 6.67 -18.78
C HIS A 294 9.47 6.05 -18.61
N GLY A 295 8.43 6.82 -18.90
CA GLY A 295 7.03 6.51 -18.61
C GLY A 295 6.53 5.23 -19.28
N PRO A 296 6.75 5.02 -20.62
CA PRO A 296 6.32 3.79 -21.29
C PRO A 296 6.95 2.52 -20.69
N SER A 297 8.23 2.57 -20.33
CA SER A 297 8.91 1.43 -19.69
C SER A 297 8.42 1.21 -18.24
N LEU A 298 8.16 2.29 -17.52
CA LEU A 298 7.60 2.23 -16.17
C LEU A 298 6.17 1.67 -16.19
N ALA A 299 5.34 2.06 -17.14
CA ALA A 299 4.00 1.52 -17.34
C ALA A 299 4.03 0.00 -17.60
N SER A 300 4.91 -0.43 -18.51
CA SER A 300 5.10 -1.84 -18.83
C SER A 300 5.59 -2.64 -17.62
N LEU A 301 6.56 -2.11 -16.88
CA LEU A 301 7.06 -2.74 -15.64
C LEU A 301 5.95 -2.86 -14.59
N THR A 302 5.20 -1.79 -14.38
CA THR A 302 4.09 -1.77 -13.41
C THR A 302 3.01 -2.79 -13.78
N LYS A 303 2.68 -2.90 -15.07
CA LYS A 303 1.74 -3.90 -15.58
C LYS A 303 2.22 -5.32 -15.28
N GLU A 304 3.45 -5.66 -15.65
CA GLU A 304 4.01 -6.99 -15.42
C GLU A 304 4.09 -7.35 -13.93
N LEU A 305 4.47 -6.40 -13.07
CA LEU A 305 4.49 -6.61 -11.62
C LEU A 305 3.09 -6.86 -11.07
N ARG A 306 2.10 -6.09 -11.49
CA ARG A 306 0.70 -6.27 -11.09
C ARG A 306 0.15 -7.61 -11.57
N ASP A 307 0.40 -7.98 -12.83
CA ASP A 307 -0.06 -9.24 -13.41
C ASP A 307 0.61 -10.45 -12.72
N ALA A 308 1.90 -10.34 -12.36
CA ALA A 308 2.62 -11.34 -11.58
C ALA A 308 2.04 -11.48 -10.16
N GLN A 309 1.73 -10.36 -9.50
CA GLN A 309 1.11 -10.36 -8.18
C GLN A 309 -0.31 -10.95 -8.21
N ALA A 310 -1.11 -10.56 -9.20
CA ALA A 310 -2.45 -11.12 -9.40
C ALA A 310 -2.40 -12.63 -9.68
N ALA A 311 -1.44 -13.09 -10.47
CA ALA A 311 -1.22 -14.52 -10.71
C ALA A 311 -0.82 -15.26 -9.43
N GLN A 312 0.06 -14.67 -8.60
CA GLN A 312 0.45 -15.24 -7.31
C GLN A 312 -0.75 -15.37 -6.37
N VAL A 313 -1.57 -14.32 -6.26
CA VAL A 313 -2.79 -14.35 -5.47
C VAL A 313 -3.74 -15.44 -6.00
N ARG A 314 -4.05 -15.45 -7.30
CA ARG A 314 -4.96 -16.47 -7.89
C ARG A 314 -4.50 -17.89 -7.61
N ALA A 315 -3.23 -18.13 -7.65
CA ALA A 315 -2.70 -19.46 -7.44
C ALA A 315 -2.60 -19.83 -5.97
N ALA A 316 -2.19 -18.95 -5.08
CA ALA A 316 -2.33 -19.18 -3.63
C ALA A 316 -3.79 -19.55 -3.29
N LEU A 317 -4.70 -18.98 -4.05
CA LEU A 317 -6.12 -19.18 -3.95
C LEU A 317 -6.60 -20.52 -4.57
N GLN A 318 -5.94 -21.07 -5.57
CA GLN A 318 -6.27 -22.34 -6.24
C GLN A 318 -5.57 -23.56 -5.63
N SER A 319 -4.40 -23.35 -5.03
CA SER A 319 -3.63 -24.39 -4.35
C SER A 319 -4.28 -24.72 -3.01
N GLY A 320 -4.58 -25.98 -2.76
CA GLY A 320 -5.02 -26.41 -1.43
C GLY A 320 -3.89 -26.23 -0.40
N PRO A 321 -4.23 -26.15 0.89
CA PRO A 321 -3.26 -25.94 1.97
C PRO A 321 -2.15 -27.02 2.05
N ASN A 322 -2.34 -28.14 1.37
CA ASN A 322 -1.41 -29.27 1.37
C ASN A 322 -0.50 -29.34 0.14
N ASP A 323 -0.57 -28.38 -0.78
CA ASP A 323 0.22 -28.41 -2.02
C ASP A 323 1.41 -27.45 -1.96
N ALA A 324 2.26 -27.66 -0.94
CA ALA A 324 3.48 -26.85 -0.73
C ALA A 324 4.41 -26.88 -1.96
N ALA A 325 4.42 -27.97 -2.73
CA ALA A 325 5.26 -28.09 -3.93
C ALA A 325 4.73 -27.21 -5.06
N ALA A 326 3.41 -27.15 -5.29
CA ALA A 326 2.80 -26.28 -6.30
C ALA A 326 3.00 -24.80 -5.93
N LEU A 327 2.84 -24.45 -4.66
CA LEU A 327 3.10 -23.07 -4.16
C LEU A 327 4.56 -22.67 -4.34
N ALA A 328 5.52 -23.54 -4.01
CA ALA A 328 6.95 -23.28 -4.20
C ALA A 328 7.31 -23.11 -5.69
N GLN A 329 6.80 -23.98 -6.56
CA GLN A 329 7.03 -23.87 -8.00
C GLN A 329 6.47 -22.58 -8.57
N GLN A 330 5.30 -22.16 -8.12
CA GLN A 330 4.68 -20.94 -8.56
C GLN A 330 5.39 -19.70 -8.02
N GLN A 331 5.84 -19.73 -6.77
CA GLN A 331 6.68 -18.64 -6.22
C GLN A 331 7.96 -18.46 -7.05
N LEU A 332 8.57 -19.57 -7.48
CA LEU A 332 9.71 -19.53 -8.41
C LEU A 332 9.34 -18.89 -9.75
N GLN A 333 8.21 -19.31 -10.36
CA GLN A 333 7.74 -18.72 -11.62
C GLN A 333 7.42 -17.23 -11.50
N THR A 334 6.77 -16.81 -10.41
CA THR A 334 6.49 -15.40 -10.14
C THR A 334 7.78 -14.61 -9.98
N THR A 335 8.74 -15.14 -9.21
CA THR A 335 10.04 -14.51 -9.02
C THR A 335 10.77 -14.38 -10.36
N GLN A 336 10.76 -15.40 -11.21
CA GLN A 336 11.36 -15.35 -12.55
C GLN A 336 10.71 -14.28 -13.43
N LYS A 337 9.36 -14.17 -13.42
CA LYS A 337 8.66 -13.12 -14.17
C LYS A 337 9.05 -11.72 -13.68
N ILE A 338 9.09 -11.52 -12.37
CA ILE A 338 9.51 -10.23 -11.78
C ILE A 338 10.95 -9.90 -12.20
N VAL A 339 11.88 -10.84 -12.09
CA VAL A 339 13.28 -10.66 -12.52
C VAL A 339 13.36 -10.32 -14.00
N THR A 340 12.62 -11.04 -14.85
CA THR A 340 12.57 -10.79 -16.29
C THR A 340 12.00 -9.39 -16.59
N ALA A 341 10.92 -8.99 -15.91
CA ALA A 341 10.33 -7.65 -16.07
C ALA A 341 11.32 -6.54 -15.69
N PHE A 342 12.07 -6.70 -14.59
CA PHE A 342 13.13 -5.76 -14.22
C PHE A 342 14.29 -5.77 -15.21
N GLN A 343 14.71 -6.93 -15.72
CA GLN A 343 15.74 -7.03 -16.76
C GLN A 343 15.30 -6.38 -18.06
N THR A 344 14.04 -6.47 -18.43
CA THR A 344 13.52 -5.89 -19.67
C THR A 344 13.24 -4.41 -19.54
N TYR A 345 12.36 -4.05 -18.60
CA TYR A 345 11.84 -2.70 -18.49
C TYR A 345 12.60 -1.83 -17.50
N GLY A 346 13.12 -2.42 -16.40
CA GLY A 346 13.93 -1.70 -15.42
C GLY A 346 15.25 -1.21 -16.02
N LEU A 347 15.88 -2.02 -16.88
CA LEU A 347 17.07 -1.60 -17.60
C LEU A 347 16.78 -0.50 -18.63
N GLN A 348 15.64 -0.56 -19.30
CA GLN A 348 15.20 0.53 -20.18
C GLN A 348 14.96 1.84 -19.40
N ILE A 349 14.43 1.77 -18.18
CA ILE A 349 14.30 2.95 -17.32
C ILE A 349 15.70 3.50 -16.99
N LEU A 350 16.65 2.63 -16.60
CA LEU A 350 18.02 3.04 -16.29
C LEU A 350 18.75 3.67 -17.48
N ALA A 351 18.44 3.26 -18.71
CA ALA A 351 19.04 3.78 -19.93
C ALA A 351 18.53 5.19 -20.33
N HIS A 352 17.71 5.83 -19.52
CA HIS A 352 17.18 7.17 -19.75
C HIS A 352 17.56 8.14 -18.64
N ASP A 353 18.72 7.96 -18.02
CA ASP A 353 19.28 8.84 -16.98
C ASP A 353 18.32 9.11 -15.79
N PRO A 354 17.74 8.09 -15.16
CA PRO A 354 16.87 8.30 -14.00
C PRO A 354 17.70 8.75 -12.81
N ILE A 355 17.04 9.57 -11.95
CA ILE A 355 17.61 10.02 -10.69
C ILE A 355 16.70 9.49 -9.58
N ILE A 356 17.25 8.73 -8.64
CA ILE A 356 16.56 8.26 -7.45
C ILE A 356 17.24 8.87 -6.24
N GLU A 357 16.51 9.65 -5.48
CA GLU A 357 17.00 10.31 -4.27
C GLU A 357 16.12 9.94 -3.07
N MET A 358 16.76 9.65 -1.96
CA MET A 358 16.16 9.64 -0.62
C MET A 358 16.88 10.72 0.17
N PRO A 359 16.45 12.00 0.05
CA PRO A 359 17.18 13.11 0.62
C PRO A 359 17.17 13.10 2.14
N HIS A 360 16.13 12.51 2.73
CA HIS A 360 15.97 12.51 4.17
C HIS A 360 15.29 11.20 4.63
N ILE A 361 16.04 10.41 5.37
CA ILE A 361 15.55 9.28 6.16
C ILE A 361 16.08 9.50 7.56
N GLY A 362 15.20 9.64 8.55
CA GLY A 362 15.69 9.90 9.89
C GLY A 362 14.63 9.88 10.97
N PHE A 363 15.11 9.85 12.20
CA PHE A 363 14.31 9.98 13.41
C PHE A 363 15.19 10.38 14.59
N LYS A 364 14.55 10.86 15.65
CA LYS A 364 15.18 11.19 16.92
C LYS A 364 14.71 10.28 18.03
N THR A 365 15.60 9.90 18.89
CA THR A 365 15.33 9.15 20.13
C THR A 365 15.97 9.83 21.33
N PRO A 366 15.63 9.46 22.58
CA PRO A 366 16.35 9.93 23.76
C PRO A 366 17.86 9.60 23.74
N ASP A 367 18.25 8.52 23.02
CA ASP A 367 19.63 8.07 22.91
C ASP A 367 20.41 8.75 21.76
N GLY A 368 19.74 9.53 20.93
CA GLY A 368 20.32 10.28 19.82
C GLY A 368 19.55 10.21 18.54
N ASP A 369 20.13 10.77 17.47
CA ASP A 369 19.53 10.96 16.17
C ASP A 369 20.11 10.00 15.12
N LEU A 370 19.28 9.56 14.17
CA LEU A 370 19.69 8.88 12.93
C LEU A 370 19.30 9.78 11.74
N MET A 371 20.23 9.97 10.80
CA MET A 371 19.97 10.62 9.52
C MET A 371 20.70 9.87 8.41
N LEU A 372 19.96 9.56 7.34
CA LEU A 372 20.48 8.93 6.11
C LEU A 372 20.02 9.73 4.90
N SER A 373 20.88 9.83 3.90
CA SER A 373 20.49 10.23 2.55
C SER A 373 21.13 9.33 1.51
N LEU A 374 20.41 9.11 0.42
CA LEU A 374 20.86 8.31 -0.72
C LEU A 374 20.57 9.08 -2.01
N LYS A 375 21.53 9.08 -2.93
CA LYS A 375 21.34 9.46 -4.32
C LYS A 375 21.87 8.36 -5.21
N LEU A 376 21.10 7.96 -6.23
CA LEU A 376 21.44 6.96 -7.22
C LEU A 376 21.09 7.50 -8.61
N GLU A 377 22.05 7.43 -9.55
CA GLU A 377 21.88 7.84 -10.93
C GLU A 377 22.76 6.97 -11.85
N ALA A 378 22.40 6.89 -13.13
CA ALA A 378 23.14 6.11 -14.11
C ALA A 378 23.35 6.93 -15.41
N PRO A 379 24.09 8.07 -15.34
CA PRO A 379 24.21 8.98 -16.47
C PRO A 379 24.94 8.35 -17.65
N GLY A 380 24.40 8.61 -18.86
CA GLY A 380 25.01 8.20 -20.12
C GLY A 380 24.90 6.72 -20.44
N LEU A 381 24.12 5.95 -19.69
CA LEU A 381 23.73 4.60 -20.08
C LEU A 381 22.68 4.68 -21.18
N THR A 382 22.90 4.00 -22.31
CA THR A 382 22.01 4.10 -23.47
C THR A 382 21.14 2.84 -23.64
N PRO A 383 19.99 2.93 -24.35
CA PRO A 383 19.18 1.74 -24.67
C PRO A 383 19.97 0.65 -25.42
N ALA A 384 20.97 1.01 -26.18
CA ALA A 384 21.86 0.05 -26.86
C ALA A 384 22.69 -0.78 -25.87
N ASP A 385 23.17 -0.17 -24.80
CA ASP A 385 23.96 -0.82 -23.75
C ASP A 385 23.14 -1.86 -22.96
N VAL A 386 21.83 -1.65 -22.84
CA VAL A 386 20.93 -2.51 -22.05
C VAL A 386 20.17 -3.55 -22.89
N SER A 387 20.16 -3.41 -24.23
CA SER A 387 19.45 -4.33 -25.13
C SER A 387 20.26 -5.58 -25.53
N GLY A 388 21.49 -5.66 -25.08
CA GLY A 388 22.43 -6.73 -25.42
C GLY A 388 22.47 -7.92 -24.47
N ASP A 389 23.56 -8.69 -24.53
CA ASP A 389 23.80 -9.80 -23.60
C ASP A 389 23.84 -9.29 -22.13
N PRO A 390 23.11 -9.89 -21.20
CA PRO A 390 23.18 -9.55 -19.77
C PRO A 390 24.59 -9.56 -19.19
N LYS A 391 25.50 -10.37 -19.75
CA LYS A 391 26.92 -10.39 -19.35
C LYS A 391 27.66 -9.10 -19.73
N ALA A 392 27.35 -8.52 -20.90
CA ALA A 392 27.92 -7.25 -21.33
C ALA A 392 27.47 -6.10 -20.37
N LEU A 393 26.22 -6.12 -19.93
CA LEU A 393 25.67 -5.14 -18.98
C LEU A 393 26.44 -5.15 -17.65
N VAL A 394 26.81 -6.32 -17.12
CA VAL A 394 27.57 -6.44 -15.86
C VAL A 394 28.91 -5.69 -15.97
N ALA A 395 29.49 -5.60 -17.15
CA ALA A 395 30.74 -4.87 -17.38
C ALA A 395 30.53 -3.36 -17.55
N VAL A 396 29.42 -2.94 -18.16
CA VAL A 396 29.13 -1.54 -18.52
C VAL A 396 28.46 -0.79 -17.35
N LEU A 397 27.47 -1.41 -16.72
CA LEU A 397 26.66 -0.77 -15.67
C LEU A 397 27.49 -0.14 -14.52
N PRO A 398 28.53 -0.79 -13.96
CA PRO A 398 29.33 -0.20 -12.89
C PRO A 398 30.06 1.10 -13.28
N GLN A 399 30.28 1.34 -14.57
CA GLN A 399 30.96 2.53 -15.07
C GLN A 399 30.04 3.74 -15.15
N HIS A 400 28.75 3.50 -15.40
CA HIS A 400 27.72 4.53 -15.47
C HIS A 400 27.04 4.76 -14.12
N LEU A 401 26.94 3.72 -13.27
CA LEU A 401 26.27 3.84 -11.98
C LEU A 401 27.02 4.78 -11.05
N GLN A 402 26.30 5.76 -10.52
CA GLN A 402 26.77 6.68 -9.50
C GLN A 402 25.85 6.60 -8.28
N ALA A 403 26.43 6.35 -7.12
CA ALA A 403 25.71 6.31 -5.88
C ALA A 403 26.41 7.12 -4.81
N THR A 404 25.64 7.87 -4.03
CA THR A 404 26.14 8.57 -2.84
C THR A 404 25.23 8.28 -1.68
N VAL A 405 25.78 7.78 -0.58
CA VAL A 405 25.09 7.54 0.68
C VAL A 405 25.78 8.37 1.75
N ASN A 406 25.02 9.20 2.47
CA ASN A 406 25.51 9.85 3.68
C ASN A 406 24.75 9.28 4.86
N ALA A 407 25.48 8.92 5.91
CA ALA A 407 24.90 8.42 7.14
C ALA A 407 25.47 9.19 8.34
N ARG A 408 24.59 9.53 9.28
CA ARG A 408 24.92 10.11 10.57
C ARG A 408 24.08 9.42 11.64
N ILE A 409 24.71 8.91 12.67
CA ILE A 409 24.05 8.30 13.82
C ILE A 409 24.78 8.67 15.09
N ASP A 410 24.06 9.00 16.14
CA ASP A 410 24.66 9.21 17.46
C ASP A 410 25.18 7.89 18.05
N SER A 411 26.35 7.90 18.67
CA SER A 411 27.04 6.68 19.13
C SER A 411 26.22 5.89 20.15
N ALA A 412 25.54 6.58 21.07
CA ALA A 412 24.69 5.93 22.07
C ALA A 412 23.50 5.20 21.43
N LEU A 413 22.88 5.82 20.41
CA LEU A 413 21.80 5.17 19.65
C LEU A 413 22.31 3.93 18.90
N LEU A 414 23.48 4.03 18.24
CA LEU A 414 24.08 2.89 17.55
C LEU A 414 24.38 1.72 18.52
N GLU A 415 24.96 2.00 19.68
CA GLU A 415 25.23 0.98 20.70
C GLU A 415 23.96 0.28 21.17
N LYS A 416 22.88 1.05 21.39
CA LYS A 416 21.58 0.50 21.79
C LYS A 416 20.98 -0.39 20.70
N LEU A 417 20.97 0.05 19.44
CA LEU A 417 20.46 -0.74 18.32
C LEU A 417 21.26 -2.03 18.12
N LEU A 418 22.57 -1.95 18.21
CA LEU A 418 23.44 -3.13 18.13
C LEU A 418 23.19 -4.10 19.29
N GLY A 419 22.97 -3.61 20.51
CA GLY A 419 22.62 -4.42 21.67
C GLY A 419 21.28 -5.15 21.52
N GLN A 420 20.33 -4.59 20.79
CA GLN A 420 19.03 -5.24 20.51
C GLN A 420 19.12 -6.33 19.43
N ILE A 421 20.02 -6.17 18.47
CA ILE A 421 20.15 -7.10 17.33
C ILE A 421 21.09 -8.26 17.62
N LEU A 422 22.11 -8.01 18.46
CA LEU A 422 23.16 -9.00 18.77
C LEU A 422 22.93 -9.57 20.17
N PRO A 423 22.75 -10.88 20.32
CA PRO A 423 22.58 -11.49 21.64
C PRO A 423 23.83 -11.31 22.51
N ASP A 424 23.61 -11.11 23.82
CA ASP A 424 24.62 -10.83 24.87
C ASP A 424 25.71 -11.89 25.03
N SER A 425 25.67 -12.99 24.28
CA SER A 425 26.53 -14.17 24.52
C SER A 425 27.98 -14.03 24.06
N ASP A 426 28.34 -12.97 23.31
CA ASP A 426 29.71 -12.80 22.80
C ASP A 426 30.42 -11.60 23.47
N LYS A 427 31.16 -11.88 24.53
CA LYS A 427 32.06 -10.90 25.19
C LYS A 427 33.19 -10.38 24.28
N SER A 428 33.43 -11.01 23.14
CA SER A 428 34.27 -10.54 22.04
C SER A 428 33.38 -10.03 20.90
N ASN A 429 32.73 -8.89 21.11
CA ASN A 429 31.79 -8.36 20.13
C ASN A 429 32.53 -8.00 18.82
N PRO A 430 32.46 -8.85 17.76
CA PRO A 430 33.21 -8.64 16.52
C PRO A 430 32.76 -7.36 15.82
N VAL A 431 31.57 -6.86 16.12
CA VAL A 431 31.03 -5.64 15.55
C VAL A 431 31.71 -4.40 16.13
N LYS A 432 31.97 -4.36 17.46
CA LYS A 432 32.72 -3.25 18.06
C LYS A 432 34.16 -3.19 17.54
N ALA A 433 34.80 -4.34 17.37
CA ALA A 433 36.16 -4.41 16.80
C ALA A 433 36.14 -3.91 15.33
N ARG A 434 35.13 -4.26 14.53
CA ARG A 434 34.99 -3.78 13.15
C ARG A 434 34.66 -2.30 13.06
N LEU A 435 33.86 -1.77 13.98
CA LEU A 435 33.59 -0.34 14.05
C LEU A 435 34.87 0.44 14.38
N GLN A 436 35.65 -0.03 15.35
CA GLN A 436 36.95 0.57 15.70
C GLN A 436 37.89 0.53 14.51
N GLN A 437 38.02 -0.62 13.84
CA GLN A 437 38.83 -0.77 12.63
C GLN A 437 38.37 0.18 11.52
N ALA A 438 37.04 0.36 11.32
CA ALA A 438 36.52 1.29 10.33
C ALA A 438 36.82 2.75 10.70
N GLN A 439 36.84 3.10 12.00
CA GLN A 439 37.27 4.43 12.46
C GLN A 439 38.77 4.63 12.22
N ASP A 440 39.59 3.66 12.57
CA ASP A 440 41.06 3.71 12.38
C ASP A 440 41.45 3.84 10.90
N GLN A 441 40.64 3.26 10.00
CA GLN A 441 40.79 3.36 8.54
C GLN A 441 40.19 4.66 7.95
N GLY A 442 39.54 5.51 8.77
CA GLY A 442 38.89 6.73 8.32
C GLY A 442 37.56 6.53 7.59
N TYR A 443 36.99 5.31 7.63
CA TYR A 443 35.69 5.00 7.04
C TYR A 443 34.52 5.50 7.88
N ILE A 444 34.75 5.70 9.18
CA ILE A 444 33.81 6.35 10.08
C ILE A 444 34.50 7.53 10.73
N LYS A 445 33.91 8.71 10.65
CA LYS A 445 34.39 9.91 11.30
C LYS A 445 33.55 10.17 12.56
N VAL A 446 34.23 10.63 13.62
CA VAL A 446 33.57 11.04 14.85
C VAL A 446 33.39 12.55 14.81
N ASP A 447 32.16 13.02 14.92
CA ASP A 447 31.76 14.42 14.96
C ASP A 447 30.97 14.69 16.25
N GLY A 448 31.67 15.09 17.29
CA GLY A 448 31.11 15.21 18.62
C GLY A 448 30.62 13.85 19.15
N LYS A 449 29.31 13.73 19.37
CA LYS A 449 28.66 12.47 19.76
C LYS A 449 28.21 11.61 18.57
N ALA A 450 28.28 12.12 17.35
CA ALA A 450 27.80 11.44 16.17
C ALA A 450 28.94 10.73 15.42
N LEU A 451 28.59 9.61 14.83
CA LEU A 451 29.37 8.90 13.84
C LEU A 451 28.84 9.23 12.46
N THR A 452 29.73 9.63 11.56
CA THR A 452 29.37 10.00 10.19
C THR A 452 30.16 9.22 9.17
N THR A 453 29.52 8.88 8.05
CA THR A 453 30.18 8.27 6.91
C THR A 453 29.54 8.72 5.61
N GLN A 454 30.37 8.88 4.59
CA GLN A 454 29.93 9.10 3.22
C GLN A 454 30.46 7.95 2.35
N VAL A 455 29.57 7.23 1.69
CA VAL A 455 29.92 6.20 0.72
C VAL A 455 29.61 6.73 -0.66
N THR A 456 30.59 6.67 -1.56
CA THR A 456 30.43 7.05 -2.97
C THR A 456 30.86 5.88 -3.87
N PHE A 457 30.04 5.59 -4.85
CA PHE A 457 30.36 4.67 -5.95
C PHE A 457 30.32 5.44 -7.25
N MET A 458 31.41 5.48 -7.98
CA MET A 458 31.51 6.23 -9.24
C MET A 458 32.62 5.62 -10.12
N GLY A 459 32.33 5.41 -11.41
CA GLY A 459 33.30 4.82 -12.35
C GLY A 459 33.80 3.46 -11.90
N GLY A 460 32.94 2.62 -11.34
CA GLY A 460 33.30 1.29 -10.83
C GLY A 460 34.10 1.28 -9.54
N GLN A 461 34.33 2.45 -8.92
CA GLN A 461 35.13 2.58 -7.70
C GLN A 461 34.28 2.93 -6.51
N LEU A 462 34.42 2.13 -5.44
CA LEU A 462 33.81 2.40 -4.14
C LEU A 462 34.81 3.19 -3.27
N LYS A 463 34.37 4.34 -2.75
CA LYS A 463 35.12 5.15 -1.79
C LYS A 463 34.28 5.40 -0.55
N ILE A 464 34.94 5.38 0.60
CA ILE A 464 34.31 5.75 1.89
C ILE A 464 35.07 6.96 2.44
N ASN A 465 34.37 8.05 2.69
CA ASN A 465 34.93 9.34 3.07
C ASN A 465 36.04 9.83 2.11
N GLY A 466 35.92 9.52 0.82
CA GLY A 466 36.92 9.85 -0.20
C GLY A 466 38.09 8.86 -0.31
N LEU A 467 38.23 7.92 0.61
CA LEU A 467 39.26 6.88 0.62
C LEU A 467 38.80 5.65 -0.18
N PRO A 468 39.65 5.04 -1.00
CA PRO A 468 39.32 3.77 -1.67
C PRO A 468 38.91 2.71 -0.65
N PHE A 469 37.82 1.98 -0.94
CA PHE A 469 37.39 0.91 -0.08
C PHE A 469 38.33 -0.30 -0.17
N ALA A 470 38.93 -0.66 0.96
CA ALA A 470 39.60 -1.95 1.14
C ALA A 470 38.75 -2.82 2.07
N PRO A 471 38.43 -4.08 1.70
CA PRO A 471 37.65 -4.95 2.58
C PRO A 471 38.25 -5.03 3.98
N LEU A 472 37.45 -4.87 5.02
CA LEU A 472 37.89 -5.05 6.39
C LEU A 472 38.41 -6.48 6.54
N MET A 473 39.69 -6.64 6.84
CA MET A 473 40.30 -7.97 7.01
C MET A 473 39.56 -8.74 8.11
N ALA A 474 39.26 -10.00 7.83
CA ALA A 474 38.80 -10.88 8.90
C ALA A 474 39.86 -10.90 10.00
N PRO A 475 39.48 -10.89 11.29
CA PRO A 475 40.47 -11.05 12.35
C PRO A 475 41.31 -12.29 12.08
N PRO A 476 42.64 -12.25 12.32
CA PRO A 476 43.50 -13.39 12.06
C PRO A 476 42.94 -14.63 12.80
N PRO A 477 42.94 -15.80 12.17
CA PRO A 477 42.45 -17.00 12.82
C PRO A 477 43.17 -17.17 14.13
N PRO A 478 42.49 -17.62 15.20
CA PRO A 478 43.13 -17.84 16.47
C PRO A 478 44.35 -18.77 16.29
N PRO A 479 45.44 -18.51 16.96
CA PRO A 479 46.65 -19.33 16.82
C PRO A 479 46.30 -20.81 17.01
N PRO A 480 46.90 -21.72 16.21
CA PRO A 480 46.60 -23.13 16.30
C PRO A 480 46.76 -23.59 17.74
N GLN A 481 45.67 -24.15 18.30
CA GLN A 481 45.76 -24.74 19.64
C GLN A 481 46.87 -25.81 19.63
N ALA A 482 47.81 -25.68 20.55
CA ALA A 482 48.87 -26.65 20.69
C ALA A 482 48.27 -28.07 20.82
N PRO A 483 48.80 -29.06 20.09
CA PRO A 483 48.23 -30.41 20.13
C PRO A 483 48.19 -30.89 21.61
N PRO A 484 47.09 -31.53 22.03
CA PRO A 484 46.97 -32.01 23.41
C PRO A 484 48.17 -32.87 23.76
N GLY A 485 48.92 -32.45 24.79
CA GLY A 485 50.14 -33.14 25.23
C GLY A 485 49.84 -34.62 25.45
N LYS A 486 50.65 -35.48 24.82
CA LYS A 486 50.59 -36.93 25.03
C LYS A 486 50.64 -37.22 26.54
N LYS A 487 49.58 -37.81 27.07
CA LYS A 487 49.59 -38.35 28.45
C LYS A 487 50.79 -39.28 28.60
N PRO A 488 51.60 -39.16 29.64
CA PRO A 488 52.72 -40.08 29.88
C PRO A 488 52.19 -41.50 30.11
N ALA A 489 52.81 -42.46 29.45
CA ALA A 489 52.47 -43.86 29.54
C ALA A 489 52.65 -44.37 30.99
N PRO A 490 51.77 -45.27 31.52
CA PRO A 490 51.88 -45.81 32.85
C PRO A 490 53.17 -46.62 33.01
N ARG A 491 53.97 -46.26 33.98
CA ARG A 491 55.19 -47.03 34.38
C ARG A 491 54.73 -48.42 34.83
N LYS A 492 55.19 -49.44 34.11
CA LYS A 492 55.08 -50.83 34.58
C LYS A 492 55.91 -50.98 35.85
N ARG A 493 55.28 -51.34 36.94
CA ARG A 493 55.95 -51.89 38.14
C ARG A 493 56.59 -53.24 37.75
N LYS A 494 57.88 -53.39 37.97
CA LYS A 494 58.52 -54.71 38.09
C LYS A 494 58.39 -55.13 39.49
N ASP A 495 57.80 -56.27 39.70
CA ASP A 495 58.05 -57.16 40.81
C ASP A 495 59.06 -58.19 40.37
#